data_b5e395f497c211b280bfa9e3e13b868a
#
_entry.id   b5e395f497c211b280bfa9e3e13b868a
#
_cell.length_a   1.000
_cell.length_b   1.000
_cell.length_c   1.000
_cell.angle_alpha   90.00
_cell.angle_beta   90.00
_cell.angle_gamma   90.00
#
_symmetry.space_group_name_H-M   'P 1'
#
loop_
_entity.id
_entity.type
_entity.pdbx_description
1 polymer ?
#
loop_
_entity_poly.entity_id
_entity_poly.type
_entity_poly.pdbx_seq_one_letter_code
_entity_poly.pdbx_strand_id
1 'polypeptide(L)'
;MLNPLAQELNESLIGTSAEKLFSDLGKRIYFPRGIISQGAEAKKDAYTANGTIGMTVIDGKPAILPSMQKYVPELKSSEVVAYAPTAGIPELRNVWKEKLIQKNPSLKNKNFSLPVVVPGLTAGLSYIMDLFVGEDKPMLAPSPSWDNYVLIAEARRGAEYHQFDMFNDGKFDIAATEKAIKDEAKKYG
;
A
#
# COMPACT_ATOMS: atom_id res chain seq x y z
N MET A 1 14.02 15.67 8.86
CA MET A 1 14.11 15.35 10.32
C MET A 1 13.60 13.92 10.49
N LEU A 2 14.23 13.10 11.35
CA LEU A 2 13.75 11.72 11.58
C LEU A 2 12.45 11.73 12.38
N ASN A 3 11.58 10.76 12.08
CA ASN A 3 10.38 10.52 12.87
C ASN A 3 10.77 10.18 14.33
N PRO A 4 10.03 10.66 15.37
CA PRO A 4 10.36 10.39 16.77
C PRO A 4 10.47 8.90 17.10
N LEU A 5 9.65 8.03 16.51
CA LEU A 5 9.75 6.58 16.70
C LEU A 5 11.03 5.99 16.09
N ALA A 6 11.48 6.53 14.96
CA ALA A 6 12.78 6.15 14.39
C ALA A 6 13.94 6.62 15.25
N GLN A 7 13.85 7.81 15.86
CA GLN A 7 14.86 8.32 16.79
C GLN A 7 14.99 7.40 18.02
N GLU A 8 13.87 7.06 18.66
CA GLU A 8 13.81 6.13 19.81
C GLU A 8 14.49 4.78 19.49
N LEU A 9 14.21 4.24 18.30
CA LEU A 9 14.85 3.00 17.85
C LEU A 9 16.36 3.16 17.66
N ASN A 10 16.79 4.25 17.04
CA ASN A 10 18.22 4.50 16.83
C ASN A 10 18.97 4.74 18.15
N GLU A 11 18.36 5.39 19.14
CA GLU A 11 18.95 5.57 20.46
C GLU A 11 19.29 4.23 21.13
N SER A 12 18.49 3.21 20.93
CA SER A 12 18.76 1.85 21.45
C SER A 12 19.99 1.19 20.83
N LEU A 13 20.46 1.69 19.69
CA LEU A 13 21.61 1.17 18.95
C LEU A 13 22.93 1.88 19.26
N ILE A 14 22.88 2.99 19.99
CA ILE A 14 24.06 3.82 20.30
C ILE A 14 25.15 2.96 20.99
N GLY A 15 26.39 3.06 20.48
CA GLY A 15 27.51 2.29 20.96
C GLY A 15 27.59 0.83 20.48
N THR A 16 26.62 0.38 19.69
CA THR A 16 26.66 -0.95 19.07
C THR A 16 27.30 -0.91 17.67
N SER A 17 27.70 -2.07 17.15
CA SER A 17 28.17 -2.19 15.77
C SER A 17 27.06 -1.87 14.75
N ALA A 18 25.81 -2.11 15.09
CA ALA A 18 24.66 -1.85 14.23
C ALA A 18 24.48 -0.35 13.93
N GLU A 19 24.76 0.52 14.90
CA GLU A 19 24.71 1.98 14.71
C GLU A 19 25.53 2.45 13.51
N LYS A 20 26.72 1.86 13.32
CA LYS A 20 27.66 2.23 12.25
C LYS A 20 27.33 1.57 10.91
N LEU A 21 26.58 0.47 10.93
CA LEU A 21 26.28 -0.32 9.74
C LEU A 21 24.94 0.07 9.10
N PHE A 22 24.06 0.76 9.82
CA PHE A 22 22.78 1.19 9.28
C PHE A 22 22.94 2.22 8.17
N SER A 23 22.30 1.97 7.04
CA SER A 23 22.10 2.96 5.99
C SER A 23 21.16 4.08 6.45
N ASP A 24 21.12 5.18 5.71
CA ASP A 24 20.15 6.26 5.97
C ASP A 24 18.71 5.79 5.93
N LEU A 25 18.40 4.87 5.01
CA LEU A 25 17.10 4.20 5.00
C LEU A 25 16.88 3.39 6.29
N GLY A 26 17.85 2.60 6.72
CA GLY A 26 17.77 1.82 7.96
C GLY A 26 17.48 2.69 9.18
N LYS A 27 18.10 3.85 9.25
CA LYS A 27 17.87 4.84 10.33
C LYS A 27 16.51 5.51 10.27
N ARG A 28 15.87 5.61 9.10
CA ARG A 28 14.52 6.19 8.94
C ARG A 28 13.39 5.20 9.22
N ILE A 29 13.63 3.90 9.13
CA ILE A 29 12.60 2.88 9.33
C ILE A 29 12.16 2.85 10.78
N TYR A 30 10.85 2.81 11.01
CA TYR A 30 10.19 2.62 12.28
C TYR A 30 8.92 1.80 12.13
N PHE A 31 8.41 1.27 13.22
CA PHE A 31 7.12 0.59 13.25
C PHE A 31 6.08 1.51 13.88
N PRO A 32 5.05 1.96 13.14
CA PRO A 32 4.04 2.85 13.69
C PRO A 32 3.22 2.15 14.75
N ARG A 33 2.85 2.87 15.81
CA ARG A 33 1.83 2.42 16.78
C ARG A 33 0.46 2.60 16.14
N GLY A 34 0.16 1.77 15.13
CA GLY A 34 -1.05 1.87 14.34
C GLY A 34 -1.98 0.67 14.52
N ILE A 35 -2.66 0.31 13.44
CA ILE A 35 -3.74 -0.69 13.41
C ILE A 35 -3.33 -2.08 13.94
N ILE A 36 -2.05 -2.47 13.88
CA ILE A 36 -1.60 -3.77 14.39
C ILE A 36 -1.65 -3.79 15.93
N SER A 37 -1.17 -2.73 16.59
CA SER A 37 -1.28 -2.62 18.06
C SER A 37 -2.73 -2.47 18.51
N GLN A 38 -3.50 -1.63 17.83
CA GLN A 38 -4.95 -1.49 18.06
C GLN A 38 -5.69 -2.81 17.82
N GLY A 39 -5.30 -3.58 16.80
CA GLY A 39 -5.85 -4.90 16.52
C GLY A 39 -5.57 -5.92 17.64
N ALA A 40 -4.38 -5.86 18.24
CA ALA A 40 -4.03 -6.71 19.39
C ALA A 40 -4.85 -6.35 20.63
N GLU A 41 -5.03 -5.07 20.92
CA GLU A 41 -5.88 -4.57 22.01
C GLU A 41 -7.35 -4.95 21.77
N ALA A 42 -7.87 -4.69 20.57
CA ALA A 42 -9.25 -5.02 20.23
C ALA A 42 -9.52 -6.53 20.28
N LYS A 43 -8.56 -7.37 19.90
CA LYS A 43 -8.69 -8.82 20.02
C LYS A 43 -8.84 -9.28 21.48
N LYS A 44 -8.24 -8.53 22.40
CA LYS A 44 -8.30 -8.84 23.85
C LYS A 44 -9.56 -8.26 24.51
N ASP A 45 -9.92 -7.03 24.17
CA ASP A 45 -10.86 -6.21 24.96
C ASP A 45 -12.19 -5.91 24.22
N ALA A 46 -12.28 -6.15 22.90
CA ALA A 46 -13.53 -5.93 22.17
C ALA A 46 -14.52 -7.07 22.41
N TYR A 47 -15.64 -6.72 23.04
CA TYR A 47 -16.71 -7.66 23.42
C TYR A 47 -17.91 -7.68 22.49
N THR A 48 -18.11 -6.64 21.68
CA THR A 48 -19.25 -6.55 20.76
C THR A 48 -18.82 -6.80 19.32
N ALA A 49 -17.80 -6.09 18.84
CA ALA A 49 -17.28 -6.24 17.49
C ALA A 49 -15.82 -5.76 17.43
N ASN A 50 -15.01 -6.40 16.60
CA ASN A 50 -13.67 -5.95 16.28
C ASN A 50 -13.60 -5.51 14.82
N GLY A 51 -13.55 -4.21 14.59
CA GLY A 51 -13.45 -3.59 13.25
C GLY A 51 -12.03 -3.16 12.86
N THR A 52 -11.00 -3.56 13.62
CA THR A 52 -9.61 -3.14 13.36
C THR A 52 -8.91 -3.91 12.27
N ILE A 53 -9.47 -5.03 11.81
CA ILE A 53 -8.87 -5.88 10.78
C ILE A 53 -9.67 -5.72 9.49
N GLY A 54 -9.02 -5.28 8.41
CA GLY A 54 -9.61 -5.12 7.07
C GLY A 54 -9.82 -6.43 6.31
N MET A 55 -10.07 -7.53 7.00
CA MET A 55 -10.32 -8.85 6.42
C MET A 55 -11.81 -9.16 6.49
N THR A 56 -12.39 -9.56 5.36
CA THR A 56 -13.79 -10.03 5.34
C THR A 56 -13.92 -11.34 6.12
N VAL A 57 -14.86 -11.36 7.06
CA VAL A 57 -15.13 -12.52 7.92
C VAL A 57 -16.59 -12.93 7.74
N ILE A 58 -16.84 -14.23 7.54
CA ILE A 58 -18.16 -14.86 7.48
C ILE A 58 -18.19 -15.98 8.52
N ASP A 59 -19.17 -15.96 9.42
CA ASP A 59 -19.33 -16.94 10.51
C ASP A 59 -18.04 -17.14 11.34
N GLY A 60 -17.35 -16.05 11.66
CA GLY A 60 -16.12 -16.06 12.46
C GLY A 60 -14.88 -16.59 11.73
N LYS A 61 -14.94 -16.87 10.43
CA LYS A 61 -13.84 -17.38 9.61
C LYS A 61 -13.53 -16.41 8.46
N PRO A 62 -12.25 -16.33 8.01
CA PRO A 62 -11.92 -15.58 6.82
C PRO A 62 -12.78 -16.00 5.62
N ALA A 63 -13.35 -15.03 4.92
CA ALA A 63 -14.10 -15.29 3.70
C ALA A 63 -13.16 -15.78 2.60
N ILE A 64 -13.43 -16.95 2.06
CA ILE A 64 -12.67 -17.55 0.97
C ILE A 64 -13.60 -17.75 -0.21
N LEU A 65 -13.19 -17.29 -1.40
CA LEU A 65 -13.94 -17.60 -2.62
C LEU A 65 -13.83 -19.11 -2.92
N PRO A 66 -14.94 -19.83 -3.05
CA PRO A 66 -14.92 -21.29 -3.31
C PRO A 66 -14.12 -21.66 -4.56
N SER A 67 -14.13 -20.80 -5.59
CA SER A 67 -13.33 -20.99 -6.80
C SER A 67 -11.82 -21.00 -6.52
N MET A 68 -11.32 -20.19 -5.57
CA MET A 68 -9.90 -20.20 -5.20
C MET A 68 -9.53 -21.51 -4.50
N GLN A 69 -10.36 -22.00 -3.59
CA GLN A 69 -10.12 -23.30 -2.93
C GLN A 69 -10.03 -24.45 -3.93
N LYS A 70 -10.85 -24.39 -4.99
CA LYS A 70 -10.86 -25.43 -6.01
C LYS A 70 -9.54 -25.53 -6.79
N TYR A 71 -8.90 -24.39 -7.07
CA TYR A 71 -7.72 -24.36 -7.95
C TYR A 71 -6.38 -24.44 -7.23
N VAL A 72 -6.29 -24.04 -5.97
CA VAL A 72 -5.02 -24.08 -5.21
C VAL A 72 -4.40 -25.48 -5.12
N PRO A 73 -5.14 -26.59 -4.91
CA PRO A 73 -4.56 -27.93 -4.82
C PRO A 73 -4.18 -28.55 -6.16
N GLU A 74 -4.56 -27.95 -7.30
CA GLU A 74 -4.39 -28.56 -8.63
C GLU A 74 -3.10 -28.17 -9.35
N LEU A 75 -2.23 -27.40 -8.69
CA LEU A 75 -0.96 -26.99 -9.27
C LEU A 75 0.02 -28.18 -9.35
N LYS A 76 0.54 -28.42 -10.54
CA LYS A 76 1.60 -29.43 -10.74
C LYS A 76 2.90 -28.96 -10.10
N SER A 77 3.69 -29.90 -9.58
CA SER A 77 4.99 -29.57 -8.97
C SER A 77 5.91 -28.77 -9.89
N SER A 78 5.87 -29.07 -11.21
CA SER A 78 6.64 -28.33 -12.22
C SER A 78 6.22 -26.88 -12.38
N GLU A 79 4.95 -26.56 -12.12
CA GLU A 79 4.43 -25.19 -12.19
C GLU A 79 4.76 -24.39 -10.92
N VAL A 80 4.84 -25.07 -9.78
CA VAL A 80 5.14 -24.44 -8.48
C VAL A 80 6.62 -24.05 -8.36
N VAL A 81 7.54 -24.87 -8.92
CA VAL A 81 8.99 -24.66 -8.78
C VAL A 81 9.61 -23.86 -9.93
N ALA A 82 8.86 -23.62 -11.01
CA ALA A 82 9.37 -22.87 -12.15
C ALA A 82 9.46 -21.37 -11.83
N TYR A 83 10.43 -20.68 -12.44
CA TYR A 83 10.48 -19.22 -12.41
C TYR A 83 9.22 -18.62 -13.04
N ALA A 84 8.56 -17.72 -12.34
CA ALA A 84 7.51 -16.90 -12.94
C ALA A 84 8.11 -15.88 -13.91
N PRO A 85 7.45 -15.59 -15.06
CA PRO A 85 7.85 -14.49 -15.91
C PRO A 85 7.88 -13.17 -15.15
N THR A 86 8.87 -12.32 -15.39
CA THR A 86 9.12 -11.07 -14.63
C THR A 86 7.90 -10.16 -14.53
N ALA A 87 7.11 -10.07 -15.61
CA ALA A 87 5.90 -9.23 -15.62
C ALA A 87 4.62 -9.99 -15.24
N GLY A 88 4.73 -11.28 -14.92
CA GLY A 88 3.61 -12.18 -14.66
C GLY A 88 3.25 -13.06 -15.87
N ILE A 89 2.48 -14.11 -15.61
CA ILE A 89 2.04 -15.08 -16.62
C ILE A 89 1.22 -14.37 -17.71
N PRO A 90 1.58 -14.53 -19.00
CA PRO A 90 0.92 -13.82 -20.11
C PRO A 90 -0.59 -14.01 -20.16
N GLU A 91 -1.06 -15.21 -19.92
CA GLU A 91 -2.49 -15.55 -19.90
C GLU A 91 -3.25 -14.74 -18.84
N LEU A 92 -2.72 -14.69 -17.61
CA LEU A 92 -3.30 -13.89 -16.53
C LEU A 92 -3.36 -12.41 -16.91
N ARG A 93 -2.27 -11.88 -17.47
CA ARG A 93 -2.18 -10.45 -17.85
C ARG A 93 -3.19 -10.09 -18.94
N ASN A 94 -3.37 -10.96 -19.93
CA ASN A 94 -4.36 -10.76 -20.99
C ASN A 94 -5.79 -10.79 -20.46
N VAL A 95 -6.15 -11.85 -19.71
CA VAL A 95 -7.48 -11.97 -19.08
C VAL A 95 -7.77 -10.79 -18.16
N TRP A 96 -6.78 -10.32 -17.41
CA TRP A 96 -6.96 -9.15 -16.53
C TRP A 96 -7.21 -7.87 -17.33
N LYS A 97 -6.48 -7.65 -18.43
CA LYS A 97 -6.73 -6.51 -19.33
C LYS A 97 -8.15 -6.53 -19.91
N GLU A 98 -8.61 -7.70 -20.37
CA GLU A 98 -9.99 -7.88 -20.85
C GLU A 98 -11.02 -7.55 -19.78
N LYS A 99 -10.81 -8.03 -18.54
CA LYS A 99 -11.68 -7.74 -17.39
C LYS A 99 -11.68 -6.26 -17.02
N LEU A 100 -10.55 -5.58 -17.09
CA LEU A 100 -10.48 -4.13 -16.89
C LEU A 100 -11.35 -3.38 -17.90
N ILE A 101 -11.26 -3.74 -19.19
CA ILE A 101 -12.06 -3.12 -20.25
C ILE A 101 -13.55 -3.45 -20.07
N GLN A 102 -13.88 -4.70 -19.71
CA GLN A 102 -15.26 -5.13 -19.45
C GLN A 102 -15.91 -4.34 -18.31
N LYS A 103 -15.17 -4.14 -17.21
CA LYS A 103 -15.68 -3.42 -16.03
C LYS A 103 -15.65 -1.90 -16.21
N ASN A 104 -14.80 -1.39 -17.09
CA ASN A 104 -14.63 0.04 -17.34
C ASN A 104 -14.74 0.33 -18.84
N PRO A 105 -15.97 0.46 -19.38
CA PRO A 105 -16.19 0.62 -20.83
C PRO A 105 -15.46 1.83 -21.44
N SER A 106 -15.14 2.85 -20.64
CA SER A 106 -14.35 4.01 -21.06
C SER A 106 -12.92 3.67 -21.51
N LEU A 107 -12.42 2.48 -21.15
CA LEU A 107 -11.10 1.99 -21.55
C LEU A 107 -11.10 1.30 -22.93
N LYS A 108 -12.26 0.98 -23.51
CA LYS A 108 -12.39 0.18 -24.73
C LYS A 108 -11.55 0.69 -25.90
N ASN A 109 -11.43 2.02 -26.04
CA ASN A 109 -10.69 2.67 -27.13
C ASN A 109 -9.40 3.35 -26.65
N LYS A 110 -8.91 2.99 -25.45
CA LYS A 110 -7.66 3.52 -24.92
C LYS A 110 -6.51 2.56 -25.18
N ASN A 111 -5.36 3.12 -25.54
CA ASN A 111 -4.14 2.35 -25.67
C ASN A 111 -3.41 2.32 -24.32
N PHE A 112 -3.25 1.14 -23.76
CA PHE A 112 -2.49 0.91 -22.52
C PHE A 112 -1.83 -0.49 -22.54
N SER A 113 -0.75 -0.62 -21.80
CA SER A 113 0.03 -1.87 -21.72
C SER A 113 -0.75 -3.02 -21.08
N LEU A 114 -0.23 -4.22 -21.16
CA LEU A 114 -0.66 -5.31 -20.27
C LEU A 114 -0.28 -4.98 -18.83
N PRO A 115 -1.12 -5.33 -17.85
CA PRO A 115 -0.80 -5.15 -16.44
C PRO A 115 0.44 -5.97 -16.04
N VAL A 116 1.18 -5.47 -15.07
CA VAL A 116 2.27 -6.18 -14.42
C VAL A 116 1.74 -6.83 -13.15
N VAL A 117 2.06 -8.11 -12.94
CA VAL A 117 1.67 -8.84 -11.74
C VAL A 117 2.71 -8.58 -10.64
N VAL A 118 2.23 -8.23 -9.46
CA VAL A 118 3.06 -7.91 -8.30
C VAL A 118 2.60 -8.70 -7.07
N PRO A 119 3.47 -8.96 -6.08
CA PRO A 119 3.13 -9.74 -4.90
C PRO A 119 2.31 -8.92 -3.89
N GLY A 120 1.10 -8.56 -4.27
CA GLY A 120 0.16 -7.83 -3.42
C GLY A 120 0.18 -6.32 -3.62
N LEU A 121 -0.86 -5.66 -3.07
CA LEU A 121 -1.12 -4.24 -3.25
C LEU A 121 -0.01 -3.35 -2.69
N THR A 122 0.50 -3.65 -1.51
CA THR A 122 1.58 -2.89 -0.86
C THR A 122 2.85 -2.86 -1.70
N ALA A 123 3.23 -4.01 -2.30
CA ALA A 123 4.37 -4.09 -3.20
C ALA A 123 4.14 -3.23 -4.46
N GLY A 124 2.96 -3.33 -5.05
CA GLY A 124 2.59 -2.51 -6.22
C GLY A 124 2.67 -1.01 -5.94
N LEU A 125 2.13 -0.57 -4.81
CA LEU A 125 2.21 0.84 -4.38
C LEU A 125 3.65 1.26 -4.12
N SER A 126 4.46 0.41 -3.47
CA SER A 126 5.87 0.71 -3.25
C SER A 126 6.63 0.90 -4.57
N TYR A 127 6.37 0.06 -5.58
CA TYR A 127 7.00 0.20 -6.90
C TYR A 127 6.54 1.48 -7.63
N ILE A 128 5.26 1.85 -7.52
CA ILE A 128 4.76 3.12 -8.07
C ILE A 128 5.46 4.29 -7.39
N MET A 129 5.57 4.26 -6.06
CA MET A 129 6.28 5.30 -5.34
C MET A 129 7.78 5.32 -5.64
N ASP A 130 8.40 4.16 -5.95
CA ASP A 130 9.78 4.11 -6.41
C ASP A 130 9.98 4.85 -7.73
N LEU A 131 8.97 4.88 -8.59
CA LEU A 131 9.02 5.53 -9.89
C LEU A 131 8.66 7.02 -9.86
N PHE A 132 7.79 7.45 -8.95
CA PHE A 132 7.14 8.76 -9.02
C PHE A 132 7.31 9.63 -7.78
N VAL A 133 7.74 9.08 -6.65
CA VAL A 133 7.84 9.79 -5.36
C VAL A 133 9.29 9.90 -4.92
N GLY A 134 9.74 11.08 -4.53
CA GLY A 134 11.10 11.38 -4.07
C GLY A 134 11.16 12.72 -3.33
N GLU A 135 12.36 13.17 -2.99
CA GLU A 135 12.56 14.41 -2.20
C GLU A 135 11.89 15.65 -2.84
N ASP A 136 11.90 15.73 -4.18
CA ASP A 136 11.29 16.84 -4.93
C ASP A 136 9.86 16.53 -5.42
N LYS A 137 9.33 15.38 -5.09
CA LYS A 137 8.03 14.90 -5.60
C LYS A 137 7.24 14.26 -4.46
N PRO A 138 6.49 15.04 -3.70
CA PRO A 138 5.73 14.56 -2.57
C PRO A 138 4.62 13.61 -3.00
N MET A 139 4.15 12.82 -2.04
CA MET A 139 2.93 12.06 -2.19
C MET A 139 1.75 12.87 -1.63
N LEU A 140 0.73 13.10 -2.45
CA LEU A 140 -0.54 13.64 -2.01
C LEU A 140 -1.55 12.51 -1.79
N ALA A 141 -2.21 12.49 -0.64
CA ALA A 141 -3.24 11.51 -0.31
C ALA A 141 -4.44 12.15 0.42
N PRO A 142 -5.63 11.58 0.30
CA PRO A 142 -6.77 12.04 1.09
C PRO A 142 -6.63 11.66 2.57
N SER A 143 -7.30 12.43 3.43
CA SER A 143 -7.52 12.09 4.84
C SER A 143 -9.00 11.74 5.03
N PRO A 144 -9.35 10.59 5.63
CA PRO A 144 -8.46 9.55 6.15
C PRO A 144 -7.81 8.69 5.05
N SER A 145 -6.63 8.16 5.34
CA SER A 145 -5.90 7.29 4.43
C SER A 145 -5.15 6.18 5.18
N TRP A 146 -4.57 5.27 4.41
CA TRP A 146 -3.85 4.14 4.97
C TRP A 146 -2.48 4.56 5.52
N ASP A 147 -2.16 4.15 6.76
CA ASP A 147 -0.94 4.54 7.47
C ASP A 147 0.36 4.16 6.73
N ASN A 148 0.32 3.11 5.90
CA ASN A 148 1.51 2.72 5.15
C ASN A 148 1.89 3.69 4.04
N TYR A 149 1.01 4.61 3.63
CA TYR A 149 1.38 5.63 2.65
C TYR A 149 2.50 6.53 3.16
N VAL A 150 2.36 7.01 4.39
CA VAL A 150 3.41 7.83 5.03
C VAL A 150 4.71 7.04 5.21
N LEU A 151 4.63 5.75 5.57
CA LEU A 151 5.81 4.91 5.72
C LEU A 151 6.57 4.72 4.40
N ILE A 152 5.85 4.50 3.29
CA ILE A 152 6.49 4.34 1.98
C ILE A 152 7.03 5.67 1.47
N ALA A 153 6.29 6.77 1.61
CA ALA A 153 6.72 8.09 1.15
C ALA A 153 7.89 8.63 1.99
N GLU A 154 7.69 8.80 3.30
CA GLU A 154 8.68 9.45 4.16
C GLU A 154 9.83 8.53 4.56
N ALA A 155 9.53 7.40 5.20
CA ALA A 155 10.58 6.55 5.74
C ALA A 155 11.39 5.88 4.63
N ARG A 156 10.72 5.31 3.61
CA ARG A 156 11.41 4.61 2.54
C ARG A 156 12.00 5.53 1.48
N ARG A 157 11.28 6.59 1.08
CA ARG A 157 11.69 7.48 -0.03
C ARG A 157 12.31 8.81 0.41
N GLY A 158 12.14 9.21 1.67
CA GLY A 158 12.57 10.53 2.14
C GLY A 158 11.76 11.68 1.54
N ALA A 159 10.59 11.37 0.99
CA ALA A 159 9.68 12.33 0.37
C ALA A 159 8.75 12.97 1.41
N GLU A 160 8.18 14.11 1.07
CA GLU A 160 7.10 14.70 1.86
C GLU A 160 5.79 13.94 1.62
N TYR A 161 4.97 13.81 2.66
CA TYR A 161 3.64 13.23 2.60
C TYR A 161 2.61 14.30 2.93
N HIS A 162 1.81 14.68 1.95
CA HIS A 162 0.80 15.72 2.06
C HIS A 162 -0.60 15.10 2.11
N GLN A 163 -1.47 15.66 2.96
CA GLN A 163 -2.84 15.21 3.08
C GLN A 163 -3.81 16.38 2.86
N PHE A 164 -4.99 16.05 2.37
CA PHE A 164 -6.13 16.96 2.30
C PHE A 164 -7.39 16.25 2.82
N ASP A 165 -8.30 17.01 3.43
CA ASP A 165 -9.58 16.46 3.87
C ASP A 165 -10.47 16.18 2.66
N MET A 166 -10.85 14.90 2.48
CA MET A 166 -11.72 14.52 1.35
C MET A 166 -13.21 14.53 1.70
N PHE A 167 -13.56 14.80 2.95
CA PHE A 167 -14.93 14.89 3.38
C PHE A 167 -15.24 16.26 3.99
N ASN A 168 -16.45 16.78 3.70
CA ASN A 168 -17.03 17.94 4.33
C ASN A 168 -18.48 17.61 4.70
N ASP A 169 -18.85 17.79 5.97
CA ASP A 169 -20.18 17.43 6.52
C ASP A 169 -20.63 15.99 6.14
N GLY A 170 -19.69 15.02 6.18
CA GLY A 170 -19.95 13.63 5.89
C GLY A 170 -20.15 13.31 4.39
N LYS A 171 -19.94 14.29 3.51
CA LYS A 171 -20.03 14.12 2.06
C LYS A 171 -18.64 14.25 1.43
N PHE A 172 -18.45 13.56 0.31
CA PHE A 172 -17.21 13.67 -0.47
C PHE A 172 -17.04 15.10 -1.02
N ASP A 173 -15.93 15.76 -0.69
CA ASP A 173 -15.61 17.12 -1.13
C ASP A 173 -14.75 17.10 -2.40
N ILE A 174 -15.41 17.16 -3.54
CA ILE A 174 -14.74 17.21 -4.85
C ILE A 174 -13.93 18.50 -5.01
N ALA A 175 -14.42 19.62 -4.48
CA ALA A 175 -13.74 20.91 -4.61
C ALA A 175 -12.43 20.95 -3.83
N ALA A 176 -12.42 20.40 -2.61
CA ALA A 176 -11.19 20.26 -1.81
C ALA A 176 -10.18 19.33 -2.50
N THR A 177 -10.65 18.20 -3.07
CA THR A 177 -9.81 17.29 -3.83
C THR A 177 -9.18 17.96 -5.04
N GLU A 178 -9.98 18.66 -5.85
CA GLU A 178 -9.52 19.39 -7.03
C GLU A 178 -8.51 20.48 -6.66
N LYS A 179 -8.81 21.24 -5.60
CA LYS A 179 -7.92 22.28 -5.10
C LYS A 179 -6.58 21.71 -4.66
N ALA A 180 -6.57 20.63 -3.86
CA ALA A 180 -5.35 20.00 -3.38
C ALA A 180 -4.45 19.53 -4.54
N ILE A 181 -5.04 18.86 -5.55
CA ILE A 181 -4.29 18.42 -6.74
C ILE A 181 -3.70 19.62 -7.51
N LYS A 182 -4.48 20.70 -7.69
CA LYS A 182 -4.00 21.90 -8.41
C LYS A 182 -2.89 22.63 -7.65
N ASP A 183 -3.00 22.74 -6.34
CA ASP A 183 -2.01 23.41 -5.50
C ASP A 183 -0.68 22.66 -5.53
N GLU A 184 -0.71 21.31 -5.42
CA GLU A 184 0.48 20.47 -5.53
C GLU A 184 1.09 20.54 -6.95
N ALA A 185 0.29 20.40 -7.98
CA ALA A 185 0.75 20.50 -9.36
C ALA A 185 1.38 21.88 -9.68
N LYS A 186 0.87 22.95 -9.07
CA LYS A 186 1.46 24.30 -9.22
C LYS A 186 2.81 24.44 -8.52
N LYS A 187 3.00 23.74 -7.41
CA LYS A 187 4.21 23.85 -6.59
C LYS A 187 5.34 22.95 -7.10
N TYR A 188 4.99 21.76 -7.59
CA TYR A 188 5.98 20.73 -7.94
C TYR A 188 6.01 20.35 -9.44
N GLY A 189 5.12 20.88 -10.26
CA GLY A 189 5.10 20.66 -11.70
C GLY A 189 4.10 19.59 -12.13
#